data_7105795d64899b28c12400797febfd25
#
_entry.id   7105795d64899b28c12400797febfd25
#
_cell.length_a   1.000
_cell.length_b   1.000
_cell.length_c   1.000
_cell.angle_alpha   90.00
_cell.angle_beta   90.00
_cell.angle_gamma   90.00
#
_symmetry.space_group_name_H-M   'P 1'
#
loop_
_entity.id
_entity.type
_entity.pdbx_description
1 polymer ?
#
loop_
_entity_poly.entity_id
_entity_poly.type
_entity_poly.pdbx_seq_one_letter_code
_entity_poly.pdbx_strand_id
1 'polypeptide(L)'
;MKAETHIWEKISLLKIILQLITVIFLFGTHSITAQTKKSESEKLKKEYHTGAYRNLFLEAGYGQTEIDKKVEKAYLDLFEGPNRIYFEVGDSMAYVSDIKNHDARTEGLSYGMMIAVQFNKKEVFDRIWRWSKKYLQHQEGPRKGYFAWSIDPKTLKKNSEGSASDGELYYITSLLFASNRWGNNTGIDYYAEARNILDEMWKKDGTGNIYNLINTDAKQISFVPEGNGYKWTDPSYHLPAFYEIWAEYAKDGHEQFYKDCADTSRVFLHRACHPVTGLNADYTDFSGKPHPTPWMPEGFRYDSWRVPMNITLDYVWYGRDKTWQEDYAKRFQGFLRSKGIDSFEDQFNLDGSTPETILQAGGFKKLRHSLGLLATSSSTSLIGKNEKSLDFVNALWNAKLEPYQDGYFDPYYDGLLYLFSLMHLSGKYQIITPQHK
;
A
#
# COMPACT_ATOMS: atom_id res chain seq x y z
N MET A 1 -6.50 53.66 56.19
CA MET A 1 -5.31 52.79 56.07
C MET A 1 -5.51 51.32 56.37
N LYS A 2 -6.23 50.88 57.41
CA LYS A 2 -6.44 49.42 57.67
C LYS A 2 -7.51 48.72 56.78
N ALA A 3 -8.39 49.46 56.11
CA ALA A 3 -9.42 48.88 55.25
C ALA A 3 -8.91 48.63 53.80
N GLU A 4 -7.96 49.39 53.34
CA GLU A 4 -7.41 49.21 51.95
C GLU A 4 -6.46 48.01 51.83
N THR A 5 -5.71 47.72 52.89
CA THR A 5 -4.81 46.56 52.89
C THR A 5 -5.59 45.23 52.78
N HIS A 6 -6.75 45.13 53.38
CA HIS A 6 -7.60 43.90 53.36
C HIS A 6 -8.27 43.65 52.01
N ILE A 7 -8.49 44.67 51.19
CA ILE A 7 -9.04 44.55 49.84
C ILE A 7 -7.98 44.02 48.86
N TRP A 8 -6.75 44.52 48.97
CA TRP A 8 -5.65 44.07 48.14
C TRP A 8 -5.22 42.62 48.40
N GLU A 9 -5.25 42.17 49.64
CA GLU A 9 -5.00 40.75 49.97
C GLU A 9 -6.07 39.81 49.42
N LYS A 10 -7.36 40.20 49.46
CA LYS A 10 -8.45 39.41 48.88
C LYS A 10 -8.36 39.34 47.33
N ILE A 11 -7.99 40.43 46.67
CA ILE A 11 -7.82 40.46 45.22
C ILE A 11 -6.61 39.63 44.81
N SER A 12 -5.51 39.65 45.55
CA SER A 12 -4.33 38.80 45.30
C SER A 12 -4.65 37.32 45.47
N LEU A 13 -5.39 36.95 46.53
CA LEU A 13 -5.81 35.56 46.76
C LEU A 13 -6.75 35.06 45.65
N LEU A 14 -7.67 35.90 45.17
CA LEU A 14 -8.58 35.56 44.07
C LEU A 14 -7.84 35.34 42.74
N LYS A 15 -6.81 36.12 42.44
CA LYS A 15 -5.96 35.95 41.29
C LYS A 15 -5.16 34.64 41.33
N ILE A 16 -4.64 34.27 42.51
CA ILE A 16 -3.91 33.00 42.70
C ILE A 16 -4.86 31.79 42.54
N ILE A 17 -6.07 31.87 43.10
CA ILE A 17 -7.07 30.81 42.94
C ILE A 17 -7.50 30.67 41.48
N LEU A 18 -7.69 31.80 40.76
CA LEU A 18 -8.05 31.77 39.33
C LEU A 18 -6.94 31.14 38.47
N GLN A 19 -5.66 31.46 38.76
CA GLN A 19 -4.50 30.88 38.09
C GLN A 19 -4.38 29.38 38.38
N LEU A 20 -4.62 28.93 39.62
CA LEU A 20 -4.63 27.50 39.98
C LEU A 20 -5.76 26.74 39.28
N ILE A 21 -6.96 27.31 39.19
CA ILE A 21 -8.10 26.71 38.47
C ILE A 21 -7.77 26.60 36.98
N THR A 22 -7.15 27.61 36.36
CA THR A 22 -6.77 27.58 34.94
C THR A 22 -5.70 26.52 34.67
N VAL A 23 -4.73 26.35 35.57
CA VAL A 23 -3.69 25.30 35.46
C VAL A 23 -4.31 23.91 35.61
N ILE A 24 -5.22 23.71 36.56
CA ILE A 24 -5.92 22.42 36.75
C ILE A 24 -6.79 22.08 35.54
N PHE A 25 -7.46 23.07 34.91
CA PHE A 25 -8.23 22.85 33.68
C PHE A 25 -7.34 22.50 32.48
N LEU A 26 -6.18 23.13 32.32
CA LEU A 26 -5.23 22.84 31.26
C LEU A 26 -4.59 21.44 31.41
N PHE A 27 -4.21 21.05 32.61
CA PHE A 27 -3.68 19.71 32.89
C PHE A 27 -4.76 18.63 32.84
N GLY A 28 -5.97 18.93 33.29
CA GLY A 28 -7.11 18.01 33.23
C GLY A 28 -7.54 17.68 31.81
N THR A 29 -7.58 18.66 30.91
CA THR A 29 -7.93 18.46 29.50
C THR A 29 -6.84 17.72 28.72
N HIS A 30 -5.56 17.91 29.03
CA HIS A 30 -4.46 17.17 28.43
C HIS A 30 -4.43 15.70 28.88
N SER A 31 -4.74 15.42 30.13
CA SER A 31 -4.81 14.05 30.66
C SER A 31 -6.02 13.28 30.12
N ILE A 32 -7.17 13.93 29.99
CA ILE A 32 -8.39 13.32 29.43
C ILE A 32 -8.22 13.02 27.94
N THR A 33 -7.62 13.95 27.15
CA THR A 33 -7.34 13.73 25.72
C THR A 33 -6.28 12.67 25.49
N ALA A 34 -5.26 12.56 26.34
CA ALA A 34 -4.25 11.52 26.25
C ALA A 34 -4.82 10.13 26.63
N GLN A 35 -5.68 10.10 27.62
CA GLN A 35 -6.30 8.85 28.09
C GLN A 35 -7.39 8.35 27.13
N THR A 36 -8.18 9.24 26.52
CA THR A 36 -9.11 8.90 25.41
C THR A 36 -8.38 8.43 24.15
N LYS A 37 -7.32 9.10 23.74
CA LYS A 37 -6.48 8.65 22.61
C LYS A 37 -5.83 7.29 22.86
N LYS A 38 -5.37 7.03 24.08
CA LYS A 38 -4.80 5.73 24.47
C LYS A 38 -5.85 4.63 24.49
N SER A 39 -7.04 4.89 25.01
CA SER A 39 -8.19 3.96 25.02
C SER A 39 -8.72 3.67 23.60
N GLU A 40 -8.80 4.69 22.74
CA GLU A 40 -9.15 4.51 21.33
C GLU A 40 -8.10 3.73 20.56
N SER A 41 -6.82 4.01 20.81
CA SER A 41 -5.69 3.26 20.22
C SER A 41 -5.69 1.79 20.67
N GLU A 42 -6.00 1.51 21.94
CA GLU A 42 -6.11 0.14 22.46
C GLU A 42 -7.34 -0.59 21.94
N LYS A 43 -8.47 0.11 21.77
CA LYS A 43 -9.70 -0.43 21.18
C LYS A 43 -9.49 -0.72 19.68
N LEU A 44 -8.84 0.18 18.95
CA LEU A 44 -8.45 -0.01 17.55
C LEU A 44 -7.50 -1.22 17.42
N LYS A 45 -6.43 -1.33 18.22
CA LYS A 45 -5.57 -2.53 18.25
C LYS A 45 -6.37 -3.81 18.43
N LYS A 46 -7.39 -3.80 19.28
CA LYS A 46 -8.22 -4.97 19.56
C LYS A 46 -9.15 -5.31 18.38
N GLU A 47 -9.67 -4.33 17.66
CA GLU A 47 -10.48 -4.53 16.46
C GLU A 47 -9.65 -5.07 15.27
N TYR A 48 -8.44 -4.56 15.06
CA TYR A 48 -7.54 -5.04 13.98
C TYR A 48 -7.01 -6.46 14.24
N HIS A 49 -6.72 -6.82 15.48
CA HIS A 49 -6.28 -8.18 15.85
C HIS A 49 -7.40 -9.22 15.91
N THR A 50 -8.66 -8.82 15.87
CA THR A 50 -9.79 -9.77 15.87
C THR A 50 -10.16 -10.29 14.49
N GLY A 51 -9.54 -9.77 13.39
CA GLY A 51 -9.84 -10.17 12.01
C GLY A 51 -11.24 -9.76 11.53
N ALA A 52 -11.92 -8.87 12.24
CA ALA A 52 -13.25 -8.38 11.89
C ALA A 52 -13.14 -7.19 10.92
N TYR A 53 -12.77 -7.48 9.67
CA TYR A 53 -12.73 -6.45 8.63
C TYR A 53 -14.10 -6.30 7.95
N ARG A 54 -14.45 -5.06 7.58
CA ARG A 54 -15.71 -4.77 6.88
C ARG A 54 -15.78 -5.53 5.56
N ASN A 55 -16.95 -6.05 5.25
CA ASN A 55 -17.27 -6.63 3.96
C ASN A 55 -18.32 -5.76 3.25
N LEU A 56 -17.85 -4.88 2.34
CA LEU A 56 -18.72 -3.94 1.64
C LEU A 56 -19.62 -4.61 0.60
N PHE A 57 -19.28 -5.79 0.11
CA PHE A 57 -20.19 -6.55 -0.74
C PHE A 57 -21.40 -7.06 0.05
N LEU A 58 -21.22 -7.50 1.30
CA LEU A 58 -22.35 -7.80 2.18
C LEU A 58 -23.19 -6.55 2.48
N GLU A 59 -22.54 -5.42 2.75
CA GLU A 59 -23.23 -4.14 3.01
C GLU A 59 -24.00 -3.65 1.76
N ALA A 60 -23.54 -4.00 0.56
CA ALA A 60 -24.21 -3.74 -0.72
C ALA A 60 -25.34 -4.75 -1.05
N GLY A 61 -25.55 -5.77 -0.20
CA GLY A 61 -26.64 -6.73 -0.34
C GLY A 61 -26.30 -8.04 -1.05
N TYR A 62 -25.01 -8.28 -1.40
CA TYR A 62 -24.61 -9.54 -2.02
C TYR A 62 -24.48 -10.66 -0.97
N GLY A 63 -24.79 -11.90 -1.36
CA GLY A 63 -24.70 -13.07 -0.48
C GLY A 63 -23.25 -13.51 -0.23
N GLN A 64 -22.93 -13.97 1.00
CA GLN A 64 -21.57 -14.40 1.34
C GLN A 64 -21.02 -15.48 0.39
N THR A 65 -21.85 -16.47 0.03
CA THR A 65 -21.45 -17.52 -0.91
C THR A 65 -21.09 -17.01 -2.29
N GLU A 66 -21.79 -15.96 -2.78
CA GLU A 66 -21.50 -15.34 -4.07
C GLU A 66 -20.21 -14.54 -4.01
N ILE A 67 -19.99 -13.82 -2.88
CA ILE A 67 -18.77 -13.08 -2.62
C ILE A 67 -17.56 -14.02 -2.62
N ASP A 68 -17.66 -15.13 -1.88
CA ASP A 68 -16.58 -16.11 -1.79
C ASP A 68 -16.25 -16.71 -3.17
N LYS A 69 -17.28 -17.09 -3.95
CA LYS A 69 -17.10 -17.59 -5.32
C LYS A 69 -16.47 -16.57 -6.25
N LYS A 70 -16.86 -15.27 -6.14
CA LYS A 70 -16.30 -14.23 -6.99
C LYS A 70 -14.82 -13.99 -6.70
N VAL A 71 -14.45 -13.91 -5.42
CA VAL A 71 -13.05 -13.73 -4.99
C VAL A 71 -12.20 -14.95 -5.36
N GLU A 72 -12.71 -16.16 -5.13
CA GLU A 72 -12.03 -17.40 -5.53
C GLU A 72 -11.88 -17.50 -7.04
N LYS A 73 -12.93 -17.18 -7.81
CA LYS A 73 -12.85 -17.17 -9.27
C LYS A 73 -11.77 -16.22 -9.78
N ALA A 74 -11.68 -15.01 -9.24
CA ALA A 74 -10.66 -14.06 -9.64
C ALA A 74 -9.24 -14.58 -9.33
N TYR A 75 -9.06 -15.27 -8.21
CA TYR A 75 -7.80 -15.97 -7.92
C TYR A 75 -7.52 -17.06 -8.96
N LEU A 76 -8.48 -17.95 -9.23
CA LEU A 76 -8.33 -19.05 -10.20
C LEU A 76 -8.04 -18.52 -11.62
N ASP A 77 -8.70 -17.45 -12.04
CA ASP A 77 -8.48 -16.85 -13.36
C ASP A 77 -7.01 -16.40 -13.54
N LEU A 78 -6.36 -15.88 -12.48
CA LEU A 78 -4.97 -15.40 -12.54
C LEU A 78 -3.93 -16.50 -12.28
N PHE A 79 -4.24 -17.53 -11.52
CA PHE A 79 -3.27 -18.53 -11.11
C PHE A 79 -3.42 -19.87 -11.85
N GLU A 80 -4.61 -20.24 -12.32
CA GLU A 80 -4.89 -21.54 -12.90
C GLU A 80 -5.56 -21.47 -14.28
N GLY A 81 -6.29 -20.38 -14.58
CA GLY A 81 -7.09 -20.20 -15.78
C GLY A 81 -6.29 -20.11 -17.09
N PRO A 82 -6.98 -20.03 -18.25
CA PRO A 82 -6.32 -19.94 -19.55
C PRO A 82 -5.53 -18.63 -19.74
N ASN A 83 -5.91 -17.58 -19.04
CA ASN A 83 -5.27 -16.27 -19.05
C ASN A 83 -4.39 -16.04 -17.81
N ARG A 84 -3.95 -17.13 -17.16
CA ARG A 84 -3.14 -17.05 -15.95
C ARG A 84 -1.83 -16.31 -16.16
N ILE A 85 -1.40 -15.65 -15.12
CA ILE A 85 -0.09 -14.98 -15.04
C ILE A 85 0.93 -15.78 -14.21
N TYR A 86 0.48 -16.85 -13.52
CA TYR A 86 1.31 -17.75 -12.73
C TYR A 86 1.77 -18.95 -13.56
N PHE A 87 3.07 -19.25 -13.53
CA PHE A 87 3.69 -20.32 -14.30
C PHE A 87 4.65 -21.14 -13.44
N GLU A 88 4.41 -22.44 -13.37
CA GLU A 88 5.28 -23.38 -12.65
C GLU A 88 6.57 -23.66 -13.43
N VAL A 89 7.66 -23.87 -12.69
CA VAL A 89 8.99 -24.20 -13.21
C VAL A 89 9.52 -25.42 -12.45
N GLY A 90 9.52 -26.57 -13.09
CA GLY A 90 9.84 -27.85 -12.44
C GLY A 90 8.92 -28.11 -11.24
N ASP A 91 9.41 -28.89 -10.28
CA ASP A 91 8.58 -29.38 -9.17
C ASP A 91 8.47 -28.41 -8.00
N SER A 92 9.30 -27.36 -7.94
CA SER A 92 9.45 -26.58 -6.71
C SER A 92 9.47 -25.06 -6.87
N MET A 93 9.40 -24.54 -8.09
CA MET A 93 9.47 -23.11 -8.38
C MET A 93 8.30 -22.65 -9.26
N ALA A 94 8.01 -21.36 -9.23
CA ALA A 94 7.07 -20.70 -10.14
C ALA A 94 7.35 -19.22 -10.20
N TYR A 95 6.84 -18.56 -11.26
CA TYR A 95 6.90 -17.12 -11.40
C TYR A 95 5.55 -16.53 -11.81
N VAL A 96 5.40 -15.24 -11.55
CA VAL A 96 4.31 -14.39 -12.06
C VAL A 96 4.87 -13.55 -13.20
N SER A 97 4.22 -13.59 -14.36
CA SER A 97 4.67 -12.91 -15.57
C SER A 97 3.80 -11.72 -15.91
N ASP A 98 4.42 -10.60 -16.23
CA ASP A 98 3.79 -9.59 -17.07
C ASP A 98 3.76 -10.13 -18.51
N ILE A 99 2.60 -10.67 -18.87
CA ILE A 99 2.43 -11.35 -20.17
C ILE A 99 2.63 -10.39 -21.35
N LYS A 100 2.27 -9.12 -21.17
CA LYS A 100 2.40 -8.08 -22.21
C LYS A 100 3.84 -7.71 -22.49
N ASN A 101 4.61 -7.56 -21.41
CA ASN A 101 6.02 -7.18 -21.51
C ASN A 101 6.94 -8.41 -21.62
N HIS A 102 6.40 -9.63 -21.53
CA HIS A 102 7.13 -10.90 -21.60
C HIS A 102 8.25 -11.00 -20.56
N ASP A 103 8.04 -10.42 -19.40
CA ASP A 103 8.99 -10.45 -18.29
C ASP A 103 8.33 -10.91 -16.97
N ALA A 104 9.16 -11.19 -15.97
CA ALA A 104 8.74 -11.38 -14.60
C ALA A 104 9.37 -10.26 -13.76
N ARG A 105 8.55 -9.56 -12.98
CA ARG A 105 8.93 -8.39 -12.19
C ARG A 105 8.79 -8.68 -10.71
N THR A 106 9.65 -8.07 -9.90
CA THR A 106 9.53 -8.14 -8.43
C THR A 106 8.16 -7.67 -7.95
N GLU A 107 7.54 -6.69 -8.61
CA GLU A 107 6.17 -6.25 -8.35
C GLU A 107 5.19 -7.43 -8.38
N GLY A 108 5.03 -8.08 -9.53
CA GLY A 108 4.06 -9.17 -9.68
C GLY A 108 4.40 -10.41 -8.86
N LEU A 109 5.70 -10.73 -8.71
CA LEU A 109 6.15 -11.85 -7.88
C LEU A 109 5.80 -11.63 -6.41
N SER A 110 6.10 -10.45 -5.87
CA SER A 110 5.80 -10.11 -4.47
C SER A 110 4.30 -9.95 -4.21
N TYR A 111 3.54 -9.44 -5.18
CA TYR A 111 2.07 -9.42 -5.13
C TYR A 111 1.51 -10.84 -5.13
N GLY A 112 2.04 -11.73 -5.97
CA GLY A 112 1.67 -13.15 -5.98
C GLY A 112 1.90 -13.82 -4.64
N MET A 113 3.02 -13.51 -3.96
CA MET A 113 3.28 -14.00 -2.60
C MET A 113 2.30 -13.43 -1.58
N MET A 114 2.00 -12.12 -1.63
CA MET A 114 1.01 -11.52 -0.75
C MET A 114 -0.39 -12.13 -0.94
N ILE A 115 -0.82 -12.30 -2.17
CA ILE A 115 -2.08 -12.99 -2.49
C ILE A 115 -2.05 -14.43 -1.95
N ALA A 116 -1.00 -15.18 -2.22
CA ALA A 116 -0.88 -16.57 -1.78
C ALA A 116 -0.94 -16.71 -0.24
N VAL A 117 -0.28 -15.82 0.51
CA VAL A 117 -0.35 -15.86 1.97
C VAL A 117 -1.73 -15.48 2.48
N GLN A 118 -2.44 -14.54 1.85
CA GLN A 118 -3.81 -14.19 2.22
C GLN A 118 -4.80 -15.35 1.94
N PHE A 119 -4.66 -16.03 0.83
CA PHE A 119 -5.49 -17.21 0.46
C PHE A 119 -5.05 -18.52 1.13
N ASN A 120 -4.04 -18.49 2.00
CA ASN A 120 -3.47 -19.68 2.64
C ASN A 120 -2.92 -20.73 1.64
N LYS A 121 -2.38 -20.29 0.51
CA LYS A 121 -1.80 -21.12 -0.56
C LYS A 121 -0.28 -21.23 -0.38
N LYS A 122 0.14 -21.99 0.64
CA LYS A 122 1.56 -22.12 1.03
C LYS A 122 2.45 -22.56 -0.12
N GLU A 123 2.04 -23.57 -0.90
CA GLU A 123 2.86 -24.10 -1.99
C GLU A 123 3.11 -23.06 -3.09
N VAL A 124 2.09 -22.30 -3.47
CA VAL A 124 2.20 -21.21 -4.45
C VAL A 124 3.19 -20.15 -3.94
N PHE A 125 3.07 -19.75 -2.66
CA PHE A 125 3.99 -18.82 -2.00
C PHE A 125 5.44 -19.32 -2.06
N ASP A 126 5.66 -20.55 -1.63
CA ASP A 126 6.99 -21.18 -1.57
C ASP A 126 7.66 -21.26 -2.94
N ARG A 127 6.89 -21.62 -3.97
CA ARG A 127 7.36 -21.73 -5.36
C ARG A 127 7.79 -20.37 -5.90
N ILE A 128 7.00 -19.31 -5.68
CA ILE A 128 7.35 -17.95 -6.12
C ILE A 128 8.58 -17.47 -5.37
N TRP A 129 8.64 -17.66 -4.04
CA TRP A 129 9.80 -17.26 -3.24
C TRP A 129 11.10 -17.92 -3.70
N ARG A 130 11.09 -19.26 -3.89
CA ARG A 130 12.29 -19.99 -4.35
C ARG A 130 12.76 -19.49 -5.70
N TRP A 131 11.85 -19.18 -6.61
CA TRP A 131 12.20 -18.66 -7.93
C TRP A 131 12.79 -17.24 -7.83
N SER A 132 12.14 -16.36 -7.10
CA SER A 132 12.59 -14.98 -6.88
C SER A 132 13.98 -14.93 -6.25
N LYS A 133 14.17 -15.73 -5.19
CA LYS A 133 15.45 -15.80 -4.48
C LYS A 133 16.58 -16.35 -5.37
N LYS A 134 16.28 -17.35 -6.17
CA LYS A 134 17.28 -18.01 -7.01
C LYS A 134 17.74 -17.14 -8.18
N TYR A 135 16.81 -16.45 -8.85
CA TYR A 135 17.09 -15.82 -10.12
C TYR A 135 17.19 -14.31 -10.08
N LEU A 136 16.57 -13.67 -9.09
CA LEU A 136 16.55 -12.21 -8.96
C LEU A 136 17.41 -11.70 -7.83
N GLN A 137 17.44 -12.38 -6.66
CA GLN A 137 18.16 -11.87 -5.50
C GLN A 137 19.66 -11.89 -5.73
N HIS A 138 20.31 -10.75 -5.50
CA HIS A 138 21.77 -10.65 -5.50
C HIS A 138 22.36 -11.30 -4.26
N GLN A 139 23.28 -12.23 -4.46
CA GLN A 139 23.93 -12.99 -3.40
C GLN A 139 25.24 -12.35 -2.92
N GLU A 140 25.79 -11.44 -3.71
CA GLU A 140 27.08 -10.77 -3.45
C GLU A 140 27.11 -9.35 -4.02
N GLY A 141 28.19 -8.63 -3.75
CA GLY A 141 28.40 -7.27 -4.25
C GLY A 141 27.55 -6.22 -3.54
N PRO A 142 27.59 -4.97 -4.02
CA PRO A 142 26.88 -3.85 -3.37
C PRO A 142 25.34 -4.06 -3.27
N ARG A 143 24.73 -4.77 -4.23
CA ARG A 143 23.28 -5.07 -4.25
C ARG A 143 22.90 -6.31 -3.45
N LYS A 144 23.82 -6.98 -2.77
CA LYS A 144 23.50 -8.18 -1.98
C LYS A 144 22.23 -8.00 -1.16
N GLY A 145 21.33 -8.99 -1.21
CA GLY A 145 20.04 -8.99 -0.51
C GLY A 145 18.90 -8.33 -1.29
N TYR A 146 19.19 -7.39 -2.20
CA TYR A 146 18.20 -6.79 -3.10
C TYR A 146 17.94 -7.65 -4.34
N PHE A 147 16.90 -7.32 -5.08
CA PHE A 147 16.46 -8.08 -6.25
C PHE A 147 16.60 -7.27 -7.53
N ALA A 148 17.03 -7.90 -8.61
CA ALA A 148 16.87 -7.35 -9.95
C ALA A 148 15.37 -7.22 -10.24
N TRP A 149 14.89 -6.02 -10.61
CA TRP A 149 13.45 -5.78 -10.67
C TRP A 149 12.74 -6.52 -11.80
N SER A 150 13.45 -6.89 -12.88
CA SER A 150 12.84 -7.55 -14.05
C SER A 150 13.82 -8.54 -14.69
N ILE A 151 13.27 -9.66 -15.16
CA ILE A 151 13.98 -10.74 -15.82
C ILE A 151 13.11 -11.34 -16.94
N ASP A 152 13.70 -11.77 -18.04
CA ASP A 152 13.06 -12.66 -18.99
C ASP A 152 12.96 -14.07 -18.40
N PRO A 153 11.77 -14.60 -18.08
CA PRO A 153 11.65 -15.88 -17.40
C PRO A 153 11.98 -17.09 -18.27
N LYS A 154 12.08 -16.93 -19.59
CA LYS A 154 12.45 -18.00 -20.54
C LYS A 154 13.95 -18.16 -20.65
N THR A 155 14.65 -17.05 -20.80
CA THR A 155 16.11 -17.03 -20.96
C THR A 155 16.86 -16.89 -19.65
N LEU A 156 16.17 -16.50 -18.57
CA LEU A 156 16.71 -16.17 -17.25
C LEU A 156 17.73 -15.02 -17.29
N LYS A 157 17.67 -14.20 -18.33
CA LYS A 157 18.49 -13.00 -18.44
C LYS A 157 17.79 -11.84 -17.74
N LYS A 158 18.44 -11.22 -16.79
CA LYS A 158 17.96 -10.02 -16.13
C LYS A 158 17.87 -8.86 -17.13
N ASN A 159 16.74 -8.18 -17.16
CA ASN A 159 16.54 -6.98 -17.97
C ASN A 159 17.23 -5.76 -17.34
N SER A 160 17.36 -5.79 -16.00
CA SER A 160 18.08 -4.80 -15.21
C SER A 160 18.64 -5.46 -13.95
N GLU A 161 19.82 -5.04 -13.51
CA GLU A 161 20.38 -5.46 -12.23
C GLU A 161 19.90 -4.60 -11.05
N GLY A 162 19.28 -3.45 -11.32
CA GLY A 162 18.75 -2.54 -10.30
C GLY A 162 17.49 -3.08 -9.64
N SER A 163 17.19 -2.57 -8.44
CA SER A 163 15.97 -2.88 -7.69
C SER A 163 14.88 -1.86 -7.94
N ALA A 164 13.62 -2.28 -7.82
CA ALA A 164 12.45 -1.42 -7.69
C ALA A 164 11.89 -1.58 -6.27
N SER A 165 11.87 -0.50 -5.51
CA SER A 165 11.66 -0.59 -4.04
C SER A 165 10.32 -1.21 -3.61
N ASP A 166 9.29 -1.15 -4.45
CA ASP A 166 7.97 -1.75 -4.17
C ASP A 166 8.02 -3.28 -4.03
N GLY A 167 8.85 -3.94 -4.83
CA GLY A 167 9.01 -5.40 -4.75
C GLY A 167 9.52 -5.85 -3.39
N GLU A 168 10.56 -5.20 -2.88
CA GLU A 168 11.13 -5.49 -1.57
C GLU A 168 10.14 -5.23 -0.44
N LEU A 169 9.32 -4.17 -0.52
CA LEU A 169 8.28 -3.88 0.48
C LEU A 169 7.30 -5.05 0.63
N TYR A 170 6.81 -5.54 -0.49
CA TYR A 170 5.86 -6.66 -0.50
C TYR A 170 6.53 -8.00 -0.17
N TYR A 171 7.77 -8.25 -0.58
CA TYR A 171 8.52 -9.45 -0.16
C TYR A 171 8.68 -9.51 1.36
N ILE A 172 9.19 -8.45 1.98
CA ILE A 172 9.39 -8.39 3.43
C ILE A 172 8.07 -8.63 4.16
N THR A 173 7.02 -7.89 3.80
CA THR A 173 5.73 -7.96 4.49
C THR A 173 5.05 -9.32 4.30
N SER A 174 5.08 -9.88 3.09
CA SER A 174 4.50 -11.20 2.83
C SER A 174 5.26 -12.33 3.54
N LEU A 175 6.58 -12.24 3.66
CA LEU A 175 7.41 -13.18 4.43
C LEU A 175 7.11 -13.11 5.92
N LEU A 176 6.94 -11.92 6.50
CA LEU A 176 6.51 -11.76 7.89
C LEU A 176 5.12 -12.38 8.12
N PHE A 177 4.19 -12.18 7.19
CA PHE A 177 2.88 -12.84 7.24
C PHE A 177 2.96 -14.35 7.08
N ALA A 178 3.83 -14.86 6.21
CA ALA A 178 4.07 -16.29 6.06
C ALA A 178 4.62 -16.92 7.35
N SER A 179 5.56 -16.24 8.00
CA SER A 179 6.07 -16.62 9.31
C SER A 179 4.96 -16.71 10.36
N ASN A 180 4.09 -15.70 10.41
CA ASN A 180 2.97 -15.65 11.35
C ASN A 180 1.92 -16.75 11.05
N ARG A 181 1.67 -17.06 9.78
CA ARG A 181 0.63 -18.02 9.37
C ARG A 181 1.08 -19.47 9.44
N TRP A 182 2.29 -19.76 8.96
CA TRP A 182 2.77 -21.13 8.76
C TRP A 182 3.92 -21.53 9.68
N GLY A 183 4.52 -20.56 10.38
CA GLY A 183 5.74 -20.77 11.19
C GLY A 183 6.99 -20.91 10.32
N ASN A 184 8.13 -21.17 10.95
CA ASN A 184 9.45 -21.09 10.32
C ASN A 184 10.13 -22.47 10.10
N ASN A 185 9.53 -23.56 10.60
CA ASN A 185 10.07 -24.93 10.50
C ASN A 185 9.38 -25.72 9.38
N THR A 186 9.20 -25.12 8.19
CA THR A 186 8.37 -25.69 7.12
C THR A 186 9.13 -25.87 5.81
N GLY A 187 10.44 -25.92 5.83
CA GLY A 187 11.33 -25.98 4.67
C GLY A 187 11.83 -24.63 4.20
N ILE A 188 11.17 -23.52 4.61
CA ILE A 188 11.61 -22.14 4.48
C ILE A 188 11.44 -21.50 5.85
N ASP A 189 12.48 -20.85 6.34
CA ASP A 189 12.42 -19.97 7.50
C ASP A 189 12.03 -18.56 7.00
N TYR A 190 10.72 -18.30 6.92
CA TYR A 190 10.19 -17.05 6.38
C TYR A 190 10.63 -15.82 7.17
N TYR A 191 10.75 -15.97 8.49
CA TYR A 191 11.23 -14.87 9.34
C TYR A 191 12.69 -14.53 9.04
N ALA A 192 13.55 -15.56 8.96
CA ALA A 192 14.96 -15.36 8.61
C ALA A 192 15.11 -14.77 7.20
N GLU A 193 14.26 -15.14 6.24
CA GLU A 193 14.26 -14.58 4.89
C GLU A 193 13.85 -13.09 4.88
N ALA A 194 12.81 -12.70 5.62
CA ALA A 194 12.42 -11.29 5.79
C ALA A 194 13.55 -10.48 6.46
N ARG A 195 14.12 -11.03 7.54
CA ARG A 195 15.24 -10.41 8.26
C ARG A 195 16.48 -10.24 7.40
N ASN A 196 16.78 -11.21 6.54
CA ASN A 196 17.92 -11.09 5.63
C ASN A 196 17.81 -9.90 4.68
N ILE A 197 16.61 -9.62 4.14
CA ILE A 197 16.39 -8.44 3.28
C ILE A 197 16.57 -7.15 4.10
N LEU A 198 15.97 -7.08 5.29
CA LEU A 198 16.07 -5.92 6.18
C LEU A 198 17.50 -5.68 6.65
N ASP A 199 18.19 -6.73 7.11
CA ASP A 199 19.57 -6.63 7.60
C ASP A 199 20.54 -6.19 6.49
N GLU A 200 20.34 -6.66 5.25
CA GLU A 200 21.11 -6.20 4.09
C GLU A 200 20.74 -4.77 3.69
N MET A 201 19.49 -4.36 3.80
CA MET A 201 19.04 -2.98 3.58
C MET A 201 19.79 -2.00 4.48
N TRP A 202 19.95 -2.33 5.78
CA TRP A 202 20.62 -1.48 6.76
C TRP A 202 22.16 -1.42 6.60
N LYS A 203 22.74 -2.30 5.80
CA LYS A 203 24.18 -2.26 5.46
C LYS A 203 24.50 -1.36 4.26
N LYS A 204 23.50 -0.81 3.58
CA LYS A 204 23.68 0.01 2.38
C LYS A 204 24.02 1.45 2.77
N ASP A 205 25.26 1.82 2.55
CA ASP A 205 25.87 3.11 2.95
C ASP A 205 26.20 4.04 1.76
N GLY A 206 25.76 3.69 0.56
CA GLY A 206 26.08 4.40 -0.67
C GLY A 206 27.29 3.85 -1.44
N THR A 207 27.94 2.82 -0.93
CA THR A 207 29.00 2.13 -1.67
C THR A 207 28.48 1.58 -3.00
N GLY A 208 29.15 1.91 -4.10
CA GLY A 208 28.69 1.55 -5.45
C GLY A 208 27.41 2.28 -5.88
N ASN A 209 27.06 3.40 -5.23
CA ASN A 209 25.81 4.14 -5.40
C ASN A 209 24.55 3.32 -5.02
N ILE A 210 24.69 2.35 -4.12
CA ILE A 210 23.59 1.54 -3.58
C ILE A 210 23.31 1.98 -2.15
N TYR A 211 22.04 2.28 -1.87
CA TYR A 211 21.56 2.87 -0.64
C TYR A 211 20.49 1.98 0.02
N ASN A 212 20.07 2.36 1.22
CA ASN A 212 18.89 1.80 1.87
C ASN A 212 17.64 2.03 0.99
N LEU A 213 16.68 1.11 0.99
CA LEU A 213 15.40 1.27 0.30
C LEU A 213 14.67 2.55 0.73
N ILE A 214 14.77 2.86 2.01
CA ILE A 214 14.21 4.06 2.61
C ILE A 214 15.31 5.11 2.70
N ASN A 215 15.06 6.30 2.15
CA ASN A 215 15.92 7.44 2.39
C ASN A 215 15.89 7.78 3.87
N THR A 216 17.00 7.59 4.56
CA THR A 216 17.08 7.69 6.02
C THR A 216 16.87 9.10 6.55
N ASP A 217 17.24 10.11 5.78
CA ASP A 217 17.05 11.52 6.15
C ASP A 217 15.60 11.96 5.95
N ALA A 218 15.01 11.58 4.81
CA ALA A 218 13.61 11.87 4.50
C ALA A 218 12.63 10.95 5.23
N LYS A 219 13.07 9.77 5.70
CA LYS A 219 12.23 8.69 6.23
C LYS A 219 11.12 8.27 5.27
N GLN A 220 11.46 8.28 3.98
CA GLN A 220 10.54 7.97 2.88
C GLN A 220 11.18 6.95 1.94
N ILE A 221 10.33 6.08 1.38
CA ILE A 221 10.76 5.11 0.38
C ILE A 221 11.31 5.83 -0.85
N SER A 222 12.43 5.36 -1.37
CA SER A 222 13.00 5.85 -2.62
C SER A 222 12.38 5.14 -3.82
N PHE A 223 12.33 5.78 -4.97
CA PHE A 223 11.88 5.13 -6.21
C PHE A 223 12.71 3.87 -6.49
N VAL A 224 14.03 4.02 -6.49
CA VAL A 224 14.96 2.90 -6.51
C VAL A 224 16.11 3.18 -5.53
N PRO A 225 16.70 2.17 -4.87
CA PRO A 225 17.73 2.36 -3.86
C PRO A 225 19.12 2.59 -4.50
N GLU A 226 19.18 3.26 -5.65
CA GLU A 226 20.43 3.49 -6.35
C GLU A 226 20.47 4.80 -7.15
N GLY A 227 21.66 5.37 -7.23
CA GLY A 227 21.95 6.54 -8.06
C GLY A 227 21.04 7.74 -7.77
N ASN A 228 20.53 8.38 -8.83
CA ASN A 228 19.61 9.51 -8.69
C ASN A 228 18.22 9.09 -8.23
N GLY A 229 17.80 7.85 -8.49
CA GLY A 229 16.49 7.35 -8.06
C GLY A 229 16.31 7.27 -6.55
N TYR A 230 17.42 7.28 -5.80
CA TYR A 230 17.41 7.38 -4.33
C TYR A 230 16.93 8.75 -3.79
N LYS A 231 16.90 9.77 -4.64
CA LYS A 231 16.61 11.16 -4.24
C LYS A 231 15.17 11.60 -4.45
N TRP A 232 14.33 10.72 -4.96
CA TRP A 232 12.92 10.96 -5.23
C TRP A 232 12.11 9.68 -5.04
N THR A 233 10.79 9.76 -5.13
CA THR A 233 9.90 8.68 -4.76
C THR A 233 8.75 8.51 -5.76
N ASP A 234 8.10 7.37 -5.69
CA ASP A 234 6.79 7.08 -6.26
C ASP A 234 5.75 7.08 -5.13
N PRO A 235 4.71 7.92 -5.19
CA PRO A 235 3.64 7.93 -4.19
C PRO A 235 2.98 6.56 -3.97
N SER A 236 2.95 5.69 -4.99
CA SER A 236 2.39 4.36 -4.89
C SER A 236 3.26 3.37 -4.09
N TYR A 237 4.52 3.72 -3.83
CA TYR A 237 5.42 2.93 -2.98
C TYR A 237 5.24 3.25 -1.49
N HIS A 238 4.51 4.32 -1.15
CA HIS A 238 4.22 4.66 0.24
C HIS A 238 3.14 3.73 0.80
N LEU A 239 3.57 2.83 1.66
CA LEU A 239 2.77 1.81 2.32
C LEU A 239 2.90 1.94 3.85
N PRO A 240 2.33 2.99 4.48
CA PRO A 240 2.45 3.20 5.92
C PRO A 240 2.01 1.99 6.74
N ALA A 241 1.00 1.26 6.29
CA ALA A 241 0.55 0.03 6.92
C ALA A 241 1.64 -1.06 6.97
N PHE A 242 2.52 -1.17 5.97
CA PHE A 242 3.61 -2.14 5.97
C PHE A 242 4.72 -1.76 6.95
N TYR A 243 5.02 -0.48 7.08
CA TYR A 243 6.00 -0.03 8.09
C TYR A 243 5.52 -0.28 9.52
N GLU A 244 4.22 -0.16 9.78
CA GLU A 244 3.65 -0.57 11.07
C GLU A 244 3.82 -2.09 11.31
N ILE A 245 3.62 -2.92 10.28
CA ILE A 245 3.88 -4.38 10.35
C ILE A 245 5.36 -4.66 10.63
N TRP A 246 6.27 -3.93 9.97
CA TRP A 246 7.72 -4.09 10.23
C TRP A 246 8.07 -3.68 11.65
N ALA A 247 7.53 -2.56 12.14
CA ALA A 247 7.72 -2.12 13.52
C ALA A 247 7.21 -3.14 14.54
N GLU A 248 6.16 -3.90 14.20
CA GLU A 248 5.58 -4.90 15.11
C GLU A 248 6.31 -6.25 15.04
N TYR A 249 6.68 -6.72 13.84
CA TYR A 249 7.10 -8.10 13.64
C TYR A 249 8.57 -8.28 13.24
N ALA A 250 9.27 -7.28 12.68
CA ALA A 250 10.64 -7.46 12.22
C ALA A 250 11.64 -7.73 13.36
N LYS A 251 11.50 -7.05 14.50
CA LYS A 251 12.38 -7.19 15.69
C LYS A 251 13.85 -7.04 15.33
N ASP A 252 14.19 -6.04 14.51
CA ASP A 252 15.54 -5.80 14.00
C ASP A 252 16.25 -4.61 14.68
N GLY A 253 15.59 -3.99 15.67
CA GLY A 253 16.09 -2.82 16.40
C GLY A 253 15.77 -1.48 15.74
N HIS A 254 15.02 -1.48 14.63
CA HIS A 254 14.63 -0.27 13.89
C HIS A 254 13.12 0.04 14.01
N GLU A 255 12.45 -0.53 15.01
CA GLU A 255 10.98 -0.43 15.15
C GLU A 255 10.48 1.02 15.22
N GLN A 256 11.22 1.91 15.91
CA GLN A 256 10.84 3.32 15.96
C GLN A 256 11.02 4.02 14.62
N PHE A 257 12.08 3.70 13.87
CA PHE A 257 12.31 4.26 12.54
C PHE A 257 11.17 3.88 11.59
N TYR A 258 10.70 2.63 11.61
CA TYR A 258 9.56 2.22 10.78
C TYR A 258 8.27 2.94 11.15
N LYS A 259 8.01 3.19 12.44
CA LYS A 259 6.87 4.04 12.86
C LYS A 259 6.99 5.47 12.33
N ASP A 260 8.19 6.03 12.41
CA ASP A 260 8.45 7.36 11.87
C ASP A 260 8.23 7.39 10.34
N CYS A 261 8.63 6.32 9.62
CA CYS A 261 8.36 6.18 8.18
C CYS A 261 6.86 6.11 7.87
N ALA A 262 6.11 5.37 8.70
CA ALA A 262 4.65 5.30 8.55
C ALA A 262 4.00 6.68 8.70
N ASP A 263 4.36 7.41 9.75
CA ASP A 263 3.83 8.75 9.99
C ASP A 263 4.29 9.75 8.92
N THR A 264 5.55 9.69 8.49
CA THR A 264 6.08 10.53 7.41
C THR A 264 5.37 10.24 6.09
N SER A 265 5.10 8.97 5.77
CA SER A 265 4.36 8.59 4.55
C SER A 265 2.92 9.11 4.56
N ARG A 266 2.23 9.10 5.71
CA ARG A 266 0.89 9.69 5.84
C ARG A 266 0.94 11.19 5.53
N VAL A 267 1.86 11.93 6.17
CA VAL A 267 2.04 13.38 5.92
C VAL A 267 2.48 13.67 4.48
N PHE A 268 3.31 12.81 3.88
CA PHE A 268 3.71 12.92 2.48
C PHE A 268 2.50 12.81 1.55
N LEU A 269 1.61 11.82 1.73
CA LEU A 269 0.42 11.63 0.92
C LEU A 269 -0.53 12.83 0.97
N HIS A 270 -0.60 13.58 2.11
CA HIS A 270 -1.35 14.84 2.17
C HIS A 270 -0.86 15.87 1.14
N ARG A 271 0.45 15.90 0.89
CA ARG A 271 1.08 16.87 -0.02
C ARG A 271 1.10 16.40 -1.47
N ALA A 272 1.26 15.08 -1.67
CA ALA A 272 1.33 14.48 -3.00
C ALA A 272 -0.03 14.43 -3.69
N CYS A 273 -1.13 14.29 -2.93
CA CYS A 273 -2.48 14.24 -3.49
C CYS A 273 -3.06 15.64 -3.72
N HIS A 274 -3.55 15.89 -4.93
CA HIS A 274 -4.12 17.18 -5.31
C HIS A 274 -5.32 17.56 -4.42
N PRO A 275 -5.39 18.82 -3.91
CA PRO A 275 -6.34 19.21 -2.88
C PRO A 275 -7.81 19.19 -3.32
N VAL A 276 -8.10 19.17 -4.61
CA VAL A 276 -9.48 19.16 -5.14
C VAL A 276 -9.86 17.78 -5.68
N THR A 277 -9.01 17.19 -6.52
CA THR A 277 -9.33 15.92 -7.20
C THR A 277 -8.91 14.68 -6.42
N GLY A 278 -7.93 14.79 -5.51
CA GLY A 278 -7.30 13.65 -4.85
C GLY A 278 -6.30 12.89 -5.73
N LEU A 279 -6.10 13.30 -6.99
CA LEU A 279 -5.13 12.69 -7.89
C LEU A 279 -3.69 13.00 -7.45
N ASN A 280 -2.74 12.14 -7.79
CA ASN A 280 -1.31 12.32 -7.53
C ASN A 280 -0.50 12.02 -8.79
N ALA A 281 0.68 12.60 -8.90
CA ALA A 281 1.62 12.23 -9.97
C ALA A 281 2.19 10.83 -9.74
N ASP A 282 2.59 10.16 -10.84
CA ASP A 282 3.28 8.88 -10.74
C ASP A 282 4.60 9.01 -9.98
N TYR A 283 5.36 10.08 -10.22
CA TYR A 283 6.62 10.35 -9.53
C TYR A 283 6.62 11.73 -8.88
N THR A 284 7.21 11.82 -7.69
CA THR A 284 7.35 13.07 -6.93
C THR A 284 8.73 13.15 -6.26
N ASP A 285 9.14 14.36 -5.89
CA ASP A 285 10.16 14.51 -4.88
C ASP A 285 9.61 14.16 -3.48
N PHE A 286 10.47 14.13 -2.46
CA PHE A 286 10.06 13.83 -1.08
C PHE A 286 9.18 14.91 -0.43
N SER A 287 8.99 16.06 -1.08
CA SER A 287 8.03 17.08 -0.62
C SER A 287 6.61 16.83 -1.16
N GLY A 288 6.44 15.89 -2.10
CA GLY A 288 5.18 15.59 -2.80
C GLY A 288 4.99 16.39 -4.10
N LYS A 289 5.99 17.17 -4.52
CA LYS A 289 5.95 17.91 -5.80
C LYS A 289 6.22 16.95 -6.95
N PRO A 290 5.46 17.00 -8.06
CA PRO A 290 5.70 16.18 -9.24
C PRO A 290 7.15 16.21 -9.73
N HIS A 291 7.69 15.04 -10.06
CA HIS A 291 9.04 14.82 -10.56
C HIS A 291 8.99 14.13 -11.92
N PRO A 292 8.64 14.84 -13.01
CA PRO A 292 8.56 14.23 -14.32
C PRO A 292 9.94 13.74 -14.81
N THR A 293 9.93 12.61 -15.49
CA THR A 293 11.13 12.01 -16.11
C THR A 293 10.94 11.96 -17.62
N PRO A 294 12.01 11.69 -18.41
CA PRO A 294 11.87 11.53 -19.86
C PRO A 294 10.90 10.44 -20.30
N TRP A 295 10.65 9.46 -19.46
CA TRP A 295 9.75 8.33 -19.74
C TRP A 295 8.40 8.42 -19.04
N MET A 296 8.24 9.31 -18.07
CA MET A 296 7.00 9.51 -17.30
C MET A 296 6.75 11.01 -17.12
N PRO A 297 5.90 11.63 -17.96
CA PRO A 297 5.50 13.03 -17.78
C PRO A 297 4.60 13.17 -16.53
N GLU A 298 4.45 14.40 -16.05
CA GLU A 298 3.54 14.69 -14.93
C GLU A 298 2.11 14.25 -15.24
N GLY A 299 1.47 13.61 -14.27
CA GLY A 299 0.05 13.21 -14.35
C GLY A 299 -0.26 12.01 -13.47
N PHE A 300 -1.53 11.71 -13.40
CA PHE A 300 -2.08 10.52 -12.75
C PHE A 300 -2.25 9.42 -13.79
N ARG A 301 -1.49 8.32 -13.64
CA ARG A 301 -1.47 7.19 -14.57
C ARG A 301 -1.22 5.90 -13.80
N TYR A 302 -0.93 4.82 -14.45
CA TYR A 302 -0.65 3.46 -13.99
C TYR A 302 -0.21 3.28 -12.52
N ASP A 303 0.99 3.75 -12.14
CA ASP A 303 1.51 3.57 -10.78
C ASP A 303 0.65 4.33 -9.75
N SER A 304 0.19 5.51 -10.12
CA SER A 304 -0.71 6.33 -9.30
C SER A 304 -2.01 5.63 -8.92
N TRP A 305 -2.50 4.67 -9.71
CA TRP A 305 -3.75 3.94 -9.40
C TRP A 305 -3.66 3.14 -8.11
N ARG A 306 -2.46 2.78 -7.66
CA ARG A 306 -2.24 2.04 -6.41
C ARG A 306 -2.42 2.92 -5.16
N VAL A 307 -2.23 4.23 -5.28
CA VAL A 307 -2.29 5.15 -4.13
C VAL A 307 -3.62 5.10 -3.37
N PRO A 308 -4.80 5.17 -4.02
CA PRO A 308 -6.07 5.07 -3.33
C PRO A 308 -6.24 3.73 -2.58
N MET A 309 -5.73 2.62 -3.12
CA MET A 309 -5.74 1.32 -2.45
C MET A 309 -4.79 1.30 -1.24
N ASN A 310 -3.60 1.92 -1.34
CA ASN A 310 -2.63 1.98 -0.24
C ASN A 310 -3.13 2.84 0.92
N ILE A 311 -3.79 3.98 0.62
CA ILE A 311 -4.45 4.82 1.63
C ILE A 311 -5.58 4.03 2.30
N THR A 312 -6.35 3.26 1.52
CA THR A 312 -7.41 2.40 2.04
C THR A 312 -6.85 1.31 2.97
N LEU A 313 -5.74 0.70 2.58
CA LEU A 313 -5.07 -0.32 3.40
C LEU A 313 -4.68 0.24 4.77
N ASP A 314 -4.06 1.42 4.80
CA ASP A 314 -3.67 2.07 6.05
C ASP A 314 -4.88 2.47 6.91
N TYR A 315 -5.97 2.95 6.27
CA TYR A 315 -7.22 3.23 6.97
C TYR A 315 -7.81 1.98 7.62
N VAL A 316 -7.89 0.88 6.86
CA VAL A 316 -8.51 -0.37 7.32
C VAL A 316 -7.66 -1.07 8.37
N TRP A 317 -6.34 -1.10 8.21
CA TRP A 317 -5.45 -1.82 9.13
C TRP A 317 -5.10 -1.04 10.39
N TYR A 318 -4.94 0.28 10.30
CA TYR A 318 -4.43 1.08 11.42
C TYR A 318 -5.26 2.31 11.75
N GLY A 319 -5.90 2.95 10.77
CA GLY A 319 -6.80 4.09 10.98
C GLY A 319 -6.20 5.26 11.75
N ARG A 320 -4.90 5.54 11.54
CA ARG A 320 -4.20 6.58 12.31
C ARG A 320 -4.40 7.99 11.75
N ASP A 321 -4.84 8.10 10.50
CA ASP A 321 -5.02 9.37 9.79
C ASP A 321 -6.44 9.54 9.23
N LYS A 322 -7.42 9.05 9.97
CA LYS A 322 -8.82 8.92 9.54
C LYS A 322 -9.41 10.19 8.94
N THR A 323 -9.21 11.33 9.59
CA THR A 323 -9.84 12.59 9.17
C THR A 323 -9.42 12.99 7.75
N TRP A 324 -8.12 12.93 7.45
CA TRP A 324 -7.63 13.25 6.13
C TRP A 324 -8.00 12.15 5.11
N GLN A 325 -7.90 10.89 5.49
CA GLN A 325 -8.23 9.76 4.62
C GLN A 325 -9.72 9.79 4.22
N GLU A 326 -10.63 10.15 5.13
CA GLU A 326 -12.06 10.32 4.82
C GLU A 326 -12.34 11.52 3.89
N ASP A 327 -11.62 12.62 4.06
CA ASP A 327 -11.68 13.75 3.15
C ASP A 327 -11.10 13.39 1.77
N TYR A 328 -9.96 12.72 1.74
CA TYR A 328 -9.36 12.20 0.51
C TYR A 328 -10.33 11.31 -0.27
N ALA A 329 -10.95 10.34 0.37
CA ALA A 329 -11.89 9.43 -0.27
C ALA A 329 -13.09 10.17 -0.89
N LYS A 330 -13.61 11.18 -0.21
CA LYS A 330 -14.70 12.03 -0.74
C LYS A 330 -14.27 12.79 -2.00
N ARG A 331 -13.08 13.41 -1.97
CA ARG A 331 -12.54 14.17 -3.11
C ARG A 331 -12.26 13.25 -4.29
N PHE A 332 -11.53 12.18 -4.07
CA PHE A 332 -11.11 11.25 -5.12
C PHE A 332 -12.30 10.55 -5.78
N GLN A 333 -13.18 9.91 -5.02
CA GLN A 333 -14.37 9.29 -5.57
C GLN A 333 -15.37 10.33 -6.12
N GLY A 334 -15.47 11.51 -5.52
CA GLY A 334 -16.28 12.63 -6.03
C GLY A 334 -15.82 13.08 -7.41
N PHE A 335 -14.50 13.21 -7.61
CA PHE A 335 -13.89 13.51 -8.90
C PHE A 335 -14.22 12.44 -9.94
N LEU A 336 -13.90 11.16 -9.68
CA LEU A 336 -14.16 10.08 -10.64
C LEU A 336 -15.65 9.94 -10.95
N ARG A 337 -16.53 10.11 -9.97
CA ARG A 337 -17.99 10.15 -10.19
C ARG A 337 -18.41 11.26 -11.15
N SER A 338 -17.78 12.44 -11.07
CA SER A 338 -18.06 13.54 -11.98
C SER A 338 -17.68 13.24 -13.44
N LYS A 339 -16.77 12.28 -13.65
CA LYS A 339 -16.38 11.77 -14.97
C LYS A 339 -17.22 10.58 -15.44
N GLY A 340 -18.10 10.05 -14.57
CA GLY A 340 -18.92 8.85 -14.81
C GLY A 340 -18.27 7.58 -14.30
N ILE A 341 -18.93 6.87 -13.36
CA ILE A 341 -18.34 5.68 -12.70
C ILE A 341 -18.05 4.56 -13.70
N ASP A 342 -18.89 4.40 -14.72
CA ASP A 342 -18.76 3.36 -15.73
C ASP A 342 -17.97 3.80 -16.98
N SER A 343 -17.35 5.01 -16.95
CA SER A 343 -16.76 5.59 -18.15
C SER A 343 -15.56 6.51 -17.93
N PHE A 344 -15.14 6.79 -16.69
CA PHE A 344 -13.97 7.63 -16.45
C PHE A 344 -12.71 7.03 -17.09
N GLU A 345 -11.88 7.90 -17.59
CA GLU A 345 -10.65 7.54 -18.27
C GLU A 345 -9.53 7.14 -17.25
N ASP A 346 -8.50 6.52 -17.75
CA ASP A 346 -7.43 5.93 -16.95
C ASP A 346 -6.22 6.85 -16.73
N GLN A 347 -6.19 8.04 -17.36
CA GLN A 347 -5.13 9.03 -17.19
C GLN A 347 -5.71 10.44 -17.10
N PHE A 348 -5.13 11.23 -16.21
CA PHE A 348 -5.52 12.62 -15.96
C PHE A 348 -4.31 13.51 -15.65
N ASN A 349 -4.38 14.79 -15.99
CA ASN A 349 -3.61 15.79 -15.29
C ASN A 349 -4.12 15.91 -13.85
N LEU A 350 -3.32 16.44 -12.93
CA LEU A 350 -3.70 16.47 -11.50
C LEU A 350 -4.94 17.32 -11.22
N ASP A 351 -5.22 18.32 -12.05
CA ASP A 351 -6.43 19.15 -11.99
C ASP A 351 -7.69 18.43 -12.52
N GLY A 352 -7.52 17.23 -13.09
CA GLY A 352 -8.59 16.42 -13.66
C GLY A 352 -8.90 16.68 -15.12
N SER A 353 -8.10 17.47 -15.82
CA SER A 353 -8.17 17.62 -17.28
C SER A 353 -7.55 16.41 -17.99
N THR A 354 -7.89 16.20 -19.25
CA THR A 354 -7.29 15.16 -20.11
C THR A 354 -5.85 15.55 -20.44
N PRO A 355 -4.86 14.64 -20.27
CA PRO A 355 -3.47 14.93 -20.58
C PRO A 355 -3.24 15.04 -22.09
N GLU A 356 -2.35 15.96 -22.51
CA GLU A 356 -1.91 16.08 -23.90
C GLU A 356 -1.09 14.85 -24.33
N THR A 357 -0.28 14.31 -23.45
CA THR A 357 0.53 13.12 -23.67
C THR A 357 -0.13 11.92 -23.02
N ILE A 358 -0.63 10.99 -23.83
CA ILE A 358 -1.19 9.72 -23.38
C ILE A 358 -0.07 8.69 -23.41
N LEU A 359 0.23 8.11 -22.23
CA LEU A 359 1.13 6.95 -22.14
C LEU A 359 0.33 5.67 -22.33
N GLN A 360 0.90 4.71 -23.05
CA GLN A 360 0.17 3.48 -23.34
C GLN A 360 1.00 2.22 -23.21
N ALA A 361 0.53 1.36 -22.32
CA ALA A 361 0.91 -0.05 -22.40
C ALA A 361 0.27 -0.68 -23.66
N GLY A 362 1.05 -1.41 -24.44
CA GLY A 362 0.57 -2.13 -25.61
C GLY A 362 0.43 -1.35 -26.92
N GLY A 363 0.89 -0.11 -26.99
CA GLY A 363 1.00 0.66 -28.26
C GLY A 363 -0.30 1.29 -28.77
N PHE A 364 -1.39 1.26 -28.02
CA PHE A 364 -2.66 1.90 -28.38
C PHE A 364 -2.69 3.36 -27.86
N LYS A 365 -2.98 4.33 -28.71
CA LYS A 365 -3.08 5.75 -28.35
C LYS A 365 -4.51 6.14 -27.95
N LYS A 366 -5.10 5.45 -26.96
CA LYS A 366 -6.48 5.69 -26.56
C LYS A 366 -6.64 5.52 -25.06
N LEU A 367 -7.25 6.50 -24.41
CA LEU A 367 -7.68 6.39 -23.02
C LEU A 367 -8.75 5.29 -22.89
N ARG A 368 -8.72 4.57 -21.78
CA ARG A 368 -9.65 3.48 -21.48
C ARG A 368 -10.33 3.71 -20.14
N HIS A 369 -11.43 3.05 -19.92
CA HIS A 369 -11.98 2.84 -18.59
C HIS A 369 -11.32 1.59 -18.00
N SER A 370 -10.17 1.78 -17.32
CA SER A 370 -9.35 0.66 -16.86
C SER A 370 -9.98 -0.05 -15.66
N LEU A 371 -9.98 -1.40 -15.72
CA LEU A 371 -10.40 -2.26 -14.62
C LEU A 371 -9.53 -2.04 -13.37
N GLY A 372 -8.22 -1.85 -13.55
CA GLY A 372 -7.29 -1.62 -12.44
C GLY A 372 -7.62 -0.34 -11.67
N LEU A 373 -7.87 0.77 -12.39
CA LEU A 373 -8.27 2.02 -11.75
C LEU A 373 -9.67 1.93 -11.13
N LEU A 374 -10.65 1.32 -11.79
CA LEU A 374 -11.95 1.08 -11.21
C LEU A 374 -11.84 0.27 -9.91
N ALA A 375 -11.02 -0.76 -9.91
CA ALA A 375 -10.81 -1.64 -8.77
C ALA A 375 -10.22 -0.90 -7.56
N THR A 376 -9.11 -0.21 -7.74
CA THR A 376 -8.46 0.54 -6.66
C THR A 376 -9.31 1.69 -6.15
N SER A 377 -10.04 2.37 -7.05
CA SER A 377 -11.02 3.40 -6.69
C SER A 377 -12.18 2.86 -5.87
N SER A 378 -12.63 1.64 -6.18
CA SER A 378 -13.71 0.98 -5.44
C SER A 378 -13.27 0.59 -4.03
N SER A 379 -11.99 0.20 -3.84
CA SER A 379 -11.43 -0.08 -2.51
C SER A 379 -11.57 1.11 -1.56
N THR A 380 -11.46 2.34 -2.08
CA THR A 380 -11.60 3.59 -1.32
C THR A 380 -12.97 3.73 -0.63
N SER A 381 -13.97 2.97 -1.06
CA SER A 381 -15.30 2.90 -0.41
C SER A 381 -15.25 2.34 1.01
N LEU A 382 -14.18 1.65 1.41
CA LEU A 382 -13.94 1.22 2.80
C LEU A 382 -13.63 2.38 3.74
N ILE A 383 -13.20 3.53 3.20
CA ILE A 383 -12.84 4.69 3.99
C ILE A 383 -14.12 5.44 4.41
N GLY A 384 -14.37 5.47 5.71
CA GLY A 384 -15.56 6.12 6.26
C GLY A 384 -16.86 5.36 5.99
N LYS A 385 -17.98 6.07 6.14
CA LYS A 385 -19.33 5.58 5.81
C LYS A 385 -19.99 6.58 4.86
N ASN A 386 -20.12 6.21 3.61
CA ASN A 386 -20.75 7.01 2.57
C ASN A 386 -21.60 6.11 1.66
N GLU A 387 -22.92 6.25 1.75
CA GLU A 387 -23.85 5.45 0.92
C GLU A 387 -23.57 5.58 -0.59
N LYS A 388 -23.17 6.77 -1.04
CA LYS A 388 -22.81 6.99 -2.46
C LYS A 388 -21.59 6.16 -2.88
N SER A 389 -20.70 5.75 -1.96
CA SER A 389 -19.54 4.93 -2.30
C SER A 389 -19.93 3.51 -2.72
N LEU A 390 -21.13 3.03 -2.38
CA LEU A 390 -21.63 1.72 -2.80
C LEU A 390 -21.82 1.63 -4.33
N ASP A 391 -21.96 2.74 -5.04
CA ASP A 391 -22.01 2.72 -6.51
C ASP A 391 -20.68 2.18 -7.09
N PHE A 392 -19.53 2.54 -6.52
CA PHE A 392 -18.23 1.99 -6.92
C PHE A 392 -18.11 0.51 -6.58
N VAL A 393 -18.64 0.09 -5.44
CA VAL A 393 -18.69 -1.32 -5.03
C VAL A 393 -19.51 -2.14 -6.03
N ASN A 394 -20.68 -1.63 -6.44
CA ASN A 394 -21.53 -2.27 -7.42
C ASN A 394 -20.92 -2.28 -8.83
N ALA A 395 -20.24 -1.19 -9.24
CA ALA A 395 -19.52 -1.14 -10.50
C ALA A 395 -18.42 -2.22 -10.54
N LEU A 396 -17.62 -2.34 -9.48
CA LEU A 396 -16.61 -3.39 -9.42
C LEU A 396 -17.21 -4.81 -9.34
N TRP A 397 -18.33 -4.96 -8.64
CA TRP A 397 -19.02 -6.27 -8.61
C TRP A 397 -19.43 -6.72 -10.00
N ASN A 398 -19.91 -5.81 -10.85
CA ASN A 398 -20.33 -6.11 -12.22
C ASN A 398 -19.17 -6.18 -13.22
N ALA A 399 -18.01 -5.63 -12.87
CA ALA A 399 -16.84 -5.64 -13.72
C ALA A 399 -16.25 -7.05 -13.90
N LYS A 400 -15.63 -7.26 -15.06
CA LYS A 400 -15.00 -8.54 -15.43
C LYS A 400 -13.59 -8.30 -15.94
N LEU A 401 -12.71 -9.25 -15.65
CA LEU A 401 -11.37 -9.31 -16.23
C LEU A 401 -11.47 -9.93 -17.62
N GLU A 402 -11.64 -9.09 -18.64
CA GLU A 402 -11.79 -9.48 -20.04
C GLU A 402 -11.14 -8.44 -20.96
N PRO A 403 -10.83 -8.78 -22.22
CA PRO A 403 -10.29 -7.81 -23.18
C PRO A 403 -11.20 -6.60 -23.37
N TYR A 404 -10.58 -5.41 -23.44
CA TYR A 404 -11.29 -4.17 -23.78
C TYR A 404 -11.80 -4.21 -25.23
N GLN A 405 -12.68 -3.28 -25.58
CA GLN A 405 -13.28 -3.20 -26.93
C GLN A 405 -12.24 -3.06 -28.05
N ASP A 406 -11.08 -2.50 -27.76
CA ASP A 406 -9.96 -2.35 -28.70
C ASP A 406 -9.04 -3.60 -28.75
N GLY A 407 -9.39 -4.67 -28.04
CA GLY A 407 -8.64 -5.92 -27.97
C GLY A 407 -7.48 -5.90 -26.98
N TYR A 408 -7.20 -4.79 -26.32
CA TYR A 408 -6.20 -4.77 -25.25
C TYR A 408 -6.68 -5.62 -24.05
N PHE A 409 -5.79 -6.38 -23.48
CA PHE A 409 -6.06 -7.22 -22.31
C PHE A 409 -4.85 -7.25 -21.39
N ASP A 410 -5.03 -6.90 -20.15
CA ASP A 410 -3.97 -6.89 -19.14
C ASP A 410 -4.36 -7.73 -17.91
N PRO A 411 -4.16 -9.05 -17.95
CA PRO A 411 -4.41 -9.90 -16.79
C PRO A 411 -3.35 -9.71 -15.69
N TYR A 412 -2.21 -9.08 -16.00
CA TYR A 412 -1.17 -8.81 -15.02
C TYR A 412 -1.55 -7.61 -14.15
N TYR A 413 -1.49 -6.40 -14.67
CA TYR A 413 -1.68 -5.21 -13.83
C TYR A 413 -3.14 -5.00 -13.43
N ASP A 414 -4.06 -4.95 -14.41
CA ASP A 414 -5.49 -4.86 -14.12
C ASP A 414 -5.98 -6.04 -13.28
N GLY A 415 -5.53 -7.26 -13.60
CA GLY A 415 -5.96 -8.48 -12.90
C GLY A 415 -5.48 -8.52 -11.44
N LEU A 416 -4.24 -8.16 -11.18
CA LEU A 416 -3.70 -8.11 -9.81
C LEU A 416 -4.41 -7.04 -8.98
N LEU A 417 -4.59 -5.81 -9.50
CA LEU A 417 -5.30 -4.74 -8.80
C LEU A 417 -6.77 -5.10 -8.56
N TYR A 418 -7.40 -5.78 -9.53
CA TYR A 418 -8.77 -6.28 -9.38
C TYR A 418 -8.88 -7.30 -8.25
N LEU A 419 -7.99 -8.29 -8.18
CA LEU A 419 -8.01 -9.30 -7.13
C LEU A 419 -7.73 -8.69 -5.75
N PHE A 420 -6.73 -7.79 -5.62
CA PHE A 420 -6.49 -7.07 -4.38
C PHE A 420 -7.73 -6.30 -3.91
N SER A 421 -8.39 -5.60 -4.82
CA SER A 421 -9.58 -4.81 -4.49
C SER A 421 -10.77 -5.68 -4.09
N LEU A 422 -10.95 -6.84 -4.72
CA LEU A 422 -11.93 -7.84 -4.27
C LEU A 422 -11.63 -8.36 -2.87
N MET A 423 -10.35 -8.61 -2.55
CA MET A 423 -9.92 -9.01 -1.20
C MET A 423 -10.19 -7.90 -0.18
N HIS A 424 -9.90 -6.64 -0.51
CA HIS A 424 -10.20 -5.49 0.34
C HIS A 424 -11.70 -5.41 0.65
N LEU A 425 -12.53 -5.34 -0.38
CA LEU A 425 -13.97 -5.12 -0.26
C LEU A 425 -14.72 -6.29 0.38
N SER A 426 -14.18 -7.51 0.27
CA SER A 426 -14.72 -8.71 0.94
C SER A 426 -14.21 -8.91 2.36
N GLY A 427 -13.34 -8.03 2.89
CA GLY A 427 -12.72 -8.19 4.20
C GLY A 427 -11.71 -9.32 4.30
N LYS A 428 -11.20 -9.82 3.16
CA LYS A 428 -10.23 -10.94 3.09
C LYS A 428 -8.78 -10.49 3.02
N TYR A 429 -8.50 -9.19 2.92
CA TYR A 429 -7.15 -8.65 2.99
C TYR A 429 -6.85 -8.18 4.42
N GLN A 430 -6.13 -9.02 5.17
CA GLN A 430 -6.07 -8.93 6.63
C GLN A 430 -4.62 -8.88 7.14
N ILE A 431 -4.42 -8.28 8.32
CA ILE A 431 -3.19 -8.48 9.08
C ILE A 431 -3.15 -9.93 9.55
N ILE A 432 -2.09 -10.64 9.23
CA ILE A 432 -1.90 -12.02 9.68
C ILE A 432 -1.03 -11.99 10.94
N THR A 433 -1.65 -12.26 12.08
CA THR A 433 -0.99 -12.31 13.39
C THR A 433 -0.44 -13.72 13.66
N PRO A 434 0.60 -13.85 14.53
CA PRO A 434 1.08 -15.15 14.95
C PRO A 434 -0.05 -16.02 15.51
N GLN A 435 -0.13 -17.26 15.04
CA GLN A 435 -1.03 -18.23 15.65
C GLN A 435 -0.49 -18.53 17.05
N HIS A 436 -1.28 -18.26 18.09
CA HIS A 436 -0.95 -18.70 19.44
C HIS A 436 -0.91 -20.24 19.44
N LYS A 437 0.29 -20.76 19.65
CA LYS A 437 0.50 -22.19 19.91
C LYS A 437 0.08 -22.54 21.34
#